data_90b096d85a094d7cddca4d895e08404a
#
_entry.id   90b096d85a094d7cddca4d895e08404a
#
_cell.length_a   1.000
_cell.length_b   1.000
_cell.length_c   1.000
_cell.angle_alpha   90.00
_cell.angle_beta   90.00
_cell.angle_gamma   90.00
#
_symmetry.space_group_name_H-M   'P 1'
#
loop_
_entity.id
_entity.type
_entity.pdbx_description
1 polymer ?
#
loop_
_entity_poly.entity_id
_entity_poly.type
_entity_poly.pdbx_seq_one_letter_code
_entity_poly.pdbx_strand_id
1 'polypeptide(L)'
;NEILSNTNTKTVKIPRTKTFETVSLLKLPAGPADDQKVILCEVFNHLLTTPRIASIKLQLKSRPRVSLDYDHKILEEGELFSAQCEVSAFPQVTSIAWFLENKALEDLEGGELELRVERVMNNKRLECRASNEVGTSAANTTLHIKCKWAKIVFLFCPVV
;
A
#
# COMPACT_ATOMS: atom_id res chain seq x y z
N ASN A 1 -22.26 -15.00 2.38
CA ASN A 1 -23.28 -14.27 1.61
C ASN A 1 -23.24 -14.75 0.18
N GLU A 2 -24.33 -15.32 -0.26
CA GLU A 2 -24.50 -15.89 -1.60
C GLU A 2 -24.77 -14.76 -2.59
N ILE A 3 -23.96 -14.65 -3.66
CA ILE A 3 -24.15 -13.64 -4.70
C ILE A 3 -24.82 -14.32 -5.91
N LEU A 4 -26.12 -14.52 -5.84
CA LEU A 4 -26.88 -15.18 -6.91
C LEU A 4 -27.37 -14.23 -8.01
N SER A 5 -27.46 -12.91 -7.76
CA SER A 5 -28.16 -11.96 -8.62
C SER A 5 -27.45 -11.56 -9.91
N ASN A 6 -26.12 -11.81 -10.04
CA ASN A 6 -25.31 -11.39 -11.17
C ASN A 6 -24.60 -12.55 -11.89
N THR A 7 -25.14 -13.76 -11.79
CA THR A 7 -24.57 -14.94 -12.45
C THR A 7 -25.39 -15.30 -13.71
N ASN A 8 -24.68 -15.60 -14.78
CA ASN A 8 -25.26 -16.17 -16.00
C ASN A 8 -24.67 -17.57 -16.20
N THR A 9 -25.53 -18.59 -16.13
CA THR A 9 -25.12 -19.99 -16.24
C THR A 9 -25.63 -20.60 -17.54
N LYS A 10 -24.74 -21.22 -18.32
CA LYS A 10 -25.06 -21.91 -19.58
C LYS A 10 -24.57 -23.35 -19.51
N THR A 11 -25.46 -24.31 -19.83
CA THR A 11 -25.14 -25.73 -19.91
C THR A 11 -25.25 -26.21 -21.35
N VAL A 12 -24.21 -26.89 -21.83
CA VAL A 12 -24.16 -27.46 -23.20
C VAL A 12 -23.86 -28.95 -23.13
N LYS A 13 -24.61 -29.74 -23.91
CA LYS A 13 -24.34 -31.18 -24.04
C LYS A 13 -23.16 -31.39 -25.00
N ILE A 14 -22.21 -32.22 -24.57
CA ILE A 14 -21.10 -32.64 -25.42
C ILE A 14 -21.46 -33.94 -26.12
N PRO A 15 -21.67 -33.94 -27.45
CA PRO A 15 -22.21 -35.10 -28.17
C PRO A 15 -21.34 -36.35 -28.11
N ARG A 16 -20.01 -36.18 -28.14
CA ARG A 16 -19.03 -37.29 -28.16
C ARG A 16 -18.99 -38.09 -26.85
N THR A 17 -19.08 -37.41 -25.73
CA THR A 17 -18.94 -38.04 -24.40
C THR A 17 -20.26 -38.29 -23.68
N LYS A 18 -21.34 -37.79 -24.24
CA LYS A 18 -22.71 -37.81 -23.63
C LYS A 18 -22.73 -37.09 -22.25
N THR A 19 -21.77 -36.21 -21.99
CA THR A 19 -21.65 -35.39 -20.78
C THR A 19 -22.18 -33.99 -21.01
N PHE A 20 -22.27 -33.21 -19.94
CA PHE A 20 -22.67 -31.80 -20.00
C PHE A 20 -21.50 -30.92 -19.50
N GLU A 21 -21.28 -29.83 -20.18
CA GLU A 21 -20.41 -28.75 -19.73
C GLU A 21 -21.29 -27.60 -19.25
N THR A 22 -20.99 -27.10 -18.05
CA THR A 22 -21.68 -25.96 -17.48
C THR A 22 -20.68 -24.85 -17.20
N VAL A 23 -20.94 -23.68 -17.77
CA VAL A 23 -20.15 -22.46 -17.55
C VAL A 23 -21.03 -21.47 -16.82
N SER A 24 -20.53 -20.98 -15.69
CA SER A 24 -21.15 -19.89 -14.92
C SER A 24 -20.27 -18.65 -14.99
N LEU A 25 -20.85 -17.54 -15.44
CA LEU A 25 -20.17 -16.25 -15.54
C LEU A 25 -20.71 -15.33 -14.45
N LEU A 26 -19.85 -14.92 -13.54
CA LEU A 26 -20.13 -13.91 -12.52
C LEU A 26 -19.60 -12.55 -12.99
N LYS A 27 -20.47 -11.53 -13.00
CA LYS A 27 -20.09 -10.12 -13.21
C LYS A 27 -20.43 -9.35 -11.95
N LEU A 28 -19.43 -8.78 -11.31
CA LEU A 28 -19.63 -7.92 -10.13
C LEU A 28 -18.78 -6.65 -10.24
N PRO A 29 -19.34 -5.50 -9.86
CA PRO A 29 -18.55 -4.29 -9.67
C PRO A 29 -17.70 -4.49 -8.41
N ALA A 30 -16.38 -4.41 -8.56
CA ALA A 30 -15.46 -4.52 -7.42
C ALA A 30 -15.01 -3.13 -6.96
N GLY A 31 -15.13 -2.88 -5.67
CA GLY A 31 -14.66 -1.65 -5.01
C GLY A 31 -13.48 -1.89 -4.07
N PRO A 32 -12.87 -0.82 -3.51
CA PRO A 32 -11.71 -0.96 -2.61
C PRO A 32 -11.93 -1.89 -1.41
N ALA A 33 -13.19 -2.01 -0.95
CA ALA A 33 -13.56 -2.89 0.15
C ALA A 33 -13.57 -4.39 -0.24
N ASP A 34 -13.43 -4.71 -1.52
CA ASP A 34 -13.43 -6.09 -2.04
C ASP A 34 -12.02 -6.61 -2.29
N ASP A 35 -11.01 -5.76 -2.13
CA ASP A 35 -9.62 -6.18 -2.23
C ASP A 35 -9.32 -7.28 -1.20
N GLN A 36 -8.55 -8.29 -1.63
CA GLN A 36 -8.20 -9.48 -0.86
C GLN A 36 -9.35 -10.41 -0.48
N LYS A 37 -10.60 -10.11 -0.83
CA LYS A 37 -11.73 -11.04 -0.64
C LYS A 37 -11.58 -12.26 -1.53
N VAL A 38 -12.13 -13.37 -1.04
CA VAL A 38 -12.14 -14.65 -1.76
C VAL A 38 -13.53 -14.87 -2.36
N ILE A 39 -13.57 -15.13 -3.65
CA ILE A 39 -14.78 -15.60 -4.34
C ILE A 39 -14.69 -17.12 -4.44
N LEU A 40 -15.76 -17.80 -4.03
CA LEU A 40 -15.92 -19.24 -4.12
C LEU A 40 -16.91 -19.56 -5.24
N CYS A 41 -16.57 -20.54 -6.05
CA CYS A 41 -17.48 -21.19 -6.98
C CYS A 41 -17.72 -22.61 -6.49
N GLU A 42 -18.96 -22.91 -6.14
CA GLU A 42 -19.38 -24.24 -5.70
C GLU A 42 -20.19 -24.93 -6.81
N VAL A 43 -19.83 -26.16 -7.11
CA VAL A 43 -20.53 -26.98 -8.07
C VAL A 43 -21.05 -28.23 -7.37
N PHE A 44 -22.34 -28.46 -7.53
CA PHE A 44 -23.04 -29.61 -7.00
C PHE A 44 -23.81 -30.32 -8.08
N ASN A 45 -23.84 -31.65 -8.07
CA ASN A 45 -24.76 -32.47 -8.83
C ASN A 45 -25.12 -33.70 -8.00
N HIS A 46 -26.18 -34.44 -8.46
CA HIS A 46 -26.71 -35.59 -7.73
C HIS A 46 -25.76 -36.81 -7.60
N LEU A 47 -24.63 -36.80 -8.30
CA LEU A 47 -23.59 -37.85 -8.22
C LEU A 47 -22.47 -37.47 -7.25
N LEU A 48 -22.44 -36.23 -6.77
CA LEU A 48 -21.42 -35.76 -5.83
C LEU A 48 -21.94 -35.90 -4.40
N THR A 49 -21.16 -36.53 -3.53
CA THR A 49 -21.43 -36.58 -2.08
C THR A 49 -21.12 -35.28 -1.38
N THR A 50 -20.18 -34.51 -1.94
CA THR A 50 -19.76 -33.19 -1.46
C THR A 50 -19.59 -32.22 -2.63
N PRO A 51 -19.87 -30.94 -2.46
CA PRO A 51 -19.63 -29.93 -3.50
C PRO A 51 -18.18 -29.91 -3.96
N ARG A 52 -17.96 -29.61 -5.23
CA ARG A 52 -16.65 -29.22 -5.75
C ARG A 52 -16.50 -27.70 -5.62
N ILE A 53 -15.40 -27.25 -5.03
CA ILE A 53 -15.15 -25.85 -4.75
C ILE A 53 -13.90 -25.39 -5.49
N ALA A 54 -14.02 -24.27 -6.18
CA ALA A 54 -12.91 -23.49 -6.70
C ALA A 54 -12.94 -22.10 -6.09
N SER A 55 -11.77 -21.52 -5.84
CA SER A 55 -11.68 -20.20 -5.23
C SER A 55 -10.70 -19.30 -5.98
N ILE A 56 -10.99 -18.01 -5.99
CA ILE A 56 -10.10 -16.96 -6.46
C ILE A 56 -10.05 -15.82 -5.45
N LYS A 57 -8.85 -15.34 -5.16
CA LYS A 57 -8.64 -14.16 -4.32
C LYS A 57 -8.60 -12.92 -5.20
N LEU A 58 -9.43 -11.93 -4.90
CA LEU A 58 -9.44 -10.67 -5.62
C LEU A 58 -8.18 -9.85 -5.28
N GLN A 59 -7.56 -9.31 -6.31
CA GLN A 59 -6.47 -8.33 -6.19
C GLN A 59 -6.85 -7.11 -7.02
N LEU A 60 -7.13 -6.00 -6.35
CA LEU A 60 -7.56 -4.78 -7.01
C LEU A 60 -6.38 -3.85 -7.23
N LYS A 61 -6.25 -3.35 -8.46
CA LYS A 61 -5.27 -2.32 -8.79
C LYS A 61 -5.61 -1.03 -8.03
N SER A 62 -4.67 -0.55 -7.23
CA SER A 62 -4.82 0.67 -6.45
C SER A 62 -3.50 1.44 -6.34
N ARG A 63 -3.60 2.73 -5.98
CA ARG A 63 -2.43 3.51 -5.59
C ARG A 63 -1.75 2.87 -4.39
N PRO A 64 -0.43 3.04 -4.20
CA PRO A 64 0.26 2.55 -3.02
C PRO A 64 -0.36 3.06 -1.71
N ARG A 65 -0.36 2.22 -0.69
CA ARG A 65 -0.55 2.67 0.70
C ARG A 65 0.83 2.88 1.28
N VAL A 66 1.05 4.06 1.85
CA VAL A 66 2.35 4.48 2.36
C VAL A 66 2.21 4.80 3.84
N SER A 67 3.11 4.28 4.66
CA SER A 67 3.28 4.61 6.08
C SER A 67 4.75 4.87 6.38
N LEU A 68 5.01 5.64 7.45
CA LEU A 68 6.35 5.90 7.94
C LEU A 68 6.52 5.20 9.27
N ASP A 69 7.60 4.42 9.40
CA ASP A 69 8.08 3.88 10.66
C ASP A 69 9.38 4.58 11.04
N TYR A 70 9.41 5.24 12.21
CA TYR A 70 10.56 5.98 12.72
C TYR A 70 10.42 6.21 14.22
N ASP A 71 11.54 6.50 14.88
CA ASP A 71 11.55 6.85 16.30
C ASP A 71 10.96 8.25 16.52
N HIS A 72 9.81 8.32 17.16
CA HIS A 72 9.04 9.55 17.48
C HIS A 72 9.67 10.32 18.64
N LYS A 73 10.93 10.71 18.54
CA LYS A 73 11.63 11.50 19.54
C LYS A 73 11.96 12.90 19.03
N ILE A 74 12.29 13.78 19.97
CA ILE A 74 12.89 15.06 19.62
C ILE A 74 14.37 14.80 19.32
N LEU A 75 14.78 15.11 18.11
CA LEU A 75 16.13 14.89 17.61
C LEU A 75 17.10 15.97 18.12
N GLU A 76 18.36 15.64 18.29
CA GLU A 76 19.42 16.61 18.56
C GLU A 76 20.15 16.99 17.26
N GLU A 77 20.55 18.26 17.12
CA GLU A 77 21.34 18.73 15.98
C GLU A 77 22.61 17.88 15.79
N GLY A 78 22.82 17.35 14.60
CA GLY A 78 23.92 16.44 14.23
C GLY A 78 23.65 14.96 14.52
N GLU A 79 22.50 14.62 15.09
CA GLU A 79 22.08 13.22 15.28
C GLU A 79 21.76 12.55 13.94
N LEU A 80 21.92 11.24 13.86
CA LEU A 80 21.47 10.43 12.74
C LEU A 80 20.00 10.06 12.96
N PHE A 81 19.13 10.49 12.06
CA PHE A 81 17.72 10.12 12.00
C PHE A 81 17.53 9.01 11.00
N SER A 82 16.88 7.93 11.42
CA SER A 82 16.52 6.80 10.55
C SER A 82 15.00 6.71 10.44
N ALA A 83 14.51 6.46 9.24
CA ALA A 83 13.10 6.20 8.97
C ALA A 83 12.94 5.14 7.89
N GLN A 84 11.86 4.38 7.99
CA GLN A 84 11.47 3.40 6.98
C GLN A 84 10.13 3.80 6.36
N CYS A 85 10.09 3.80 5.04
CA CYS A 85 8.87 3.99 4.25
C CYS A 85 8.27 2.62 3.94
N GLU A 86 7.23 2.25 4.65
CA GLU A 86 6.51 1.02 4.39
C GLU A 86 5.49 1.23 3.28
N VAL A 87 5.54 0.39 2.26
CA VAL A 87 4.67 0.51 1.10
C VAL A 87 3.97 -0.82 0.81
N SER A 88 2.66 -0.77 0.72
CA SER A 88 1.83 -1.88 0.24
C SER A 88 1.09 -1.45 -1.02
N ALA A 89 1.28 -2.19 -2.11
CA ALA A 89 0.73 -1.83 -3.42
C ALA A 89 0.43 -3.04 -4.30
N PHE A 90 -0.63 -2.91 -5.09
CA PHE A 90 -0.86 -3.73 -6.27
C PHE A 90 -1.42 -2.83 -7.40
N PRO A 91 -0.75 -2.76 -8.54
CA PRO A 91 0.53 -3.37 -8.91
C PRO A 91 1.72 -2.89 -8.07
N GLN A 92 2.83 -3.60 -8.22
CA GLN A 92 4.06 -3.28 -7.51
C GLN A 92 4.50 -1.83 -7.74
N VAL A 93 5.17 -1.22 -6.77
CA VAL A 93 5.71 0.13 -6.89
C VAL A 93 6.80 0.21 -7.94
N THR A 94 6.81 1.31 -8.68
CA THR A 94 7.82 1.64 -9.69
C THR A 94 8.90 2.55 -9.13
N SER A 95 8.58 3.33 -8.09
CA SER A 95 9.54 4.22 -7.42
C SER A 95 9.12 4.54 -5.99
N ILE A 96 10.13 4.73 -5.14
CA ILE A 96 10.01 5.30 -3.78
C ILE A 96 11.05 6.41 -3.71
N ALA A 97 10.65 7.61 -3.24
CA ALA A 97 11.54 8.76 -3.12
C ALA A 97 11.21 9.59 -1.88
N TRP A 98 12.24 10.21 -1.32
CA TRP A 98 12.14 11.05 -0.13
C TRP A 98 12.24 12.54 -0.49
N PHE A 99 11.51 13.35 0.25
CA PHE A 99 11.43 14.80 0.06
C PHE A 99 11.51 15.53 1.40
N LEU A 100 12.23 16.65 1.41
CA LEU A 100 12.21 17.60 2.50
C LEU A 100 11.65 18.93 1.96
N GLU A 101 10.51 19.39 2.48
CA GLU A 101 9.81 20.61 1.99
C GLU A 101 9.63 20.61 0.45
N ASN A 102 9.20 19.47 -0.11
CA ASN A 102 9.02 19.24 -1.56
C ASN A 102 10.33 19.19 -2.40
N LYS A 103 11.50 19.35 -1.80
CA LYS A 103 12.77 19.16 -2.48
C LYS A 103 13.17 17.68 -2.34
N ALA A 104 13.44 17.03 -3.46
CA ALA A 104 13.92 15.65 -3.44
C ALA A 104 15.26 15.56 -2.70
N LEU A 105 15.38 14.53 -1.89
CA LEU A 105 16.65 14.13 -1.29
C LEU A 105 17.34 13.22 -2.31
N GLU A 106 18.39 13.75 -2.94
CA GLU A 106 19.16 13.03 -3.95
C GLU A 106 19.94 11.88 -3.28
N ASP A 107 20.25 10.84 -4.03
CA ASP A 107 21.00 9.64 -3.59
C ASP A 107 20.30 8.74 -2.54
N LEU A 108 19.01 8.96 -2.28
CA LEU A 108 18.20 8.14 -1.38
C LEU A 108 17.11 7.43 -2.18
N GLU A 109 17.48 6.32 -2.81
CA GLU A 109 16.54 5.44 -3.48
C GLU A 109 16.08 4.32 -2.53
N GLY A 110 14.77 4.05 -2.53
CA GLY A 110 14.19 2.97 -1.74
C GLY A 110 13.44 3.43 -0.51
N GLY A 111 13.07 2.46 0.32
CA GLY A 111 12.22 2.69 1.50
C GLY A 111 12.97 3.15 2.74
N GLU A 112 14.29 2.97 2.80
CA GLU A 112 15.08 3.31 3.98
C GLU A 112 15.68 4.72 3.82
N LEU A 113 15.64 5.50 4.91
CA LEU A 113 16.23 6.81 5.01
C LEU A 113 17.19 6.86 6.21
N GLU A 114 18.42 7.26 5.96
CA GLU A 114 19.34 7.72 7.00
C GLU A 114 19.75 9.16 6.71
N LEU A 115 19.46 10.08 7.64
CA LEU A 115 19.67 11.50 7.46
C LEU A 115 20.33 12.09 8.70
N ARG A 116 21.47 12.76 8.55
CA ARG A 116 22.04 13.56 9.62
C ARG A 116 21.26 14.86 9.73
N VAL A 117 20.59 15.05 10.87
CA VAL A 117 19.71 16.21 11.04
C VAL A 117 20.48 17.47 11.34
N GLU A 118 20.09 18.56 10.68
CA GLU A 118 20.67 19.89 10.83
C GLU A 118 19.61 20.87 11.34
N ARG A 119 20.05 21.94 11.99
CA ARG A 119 19.18 23.02 12.49
C ARG A 119 18.19 23.53 11.46
N VAL A 120 18.63 23.69 10.22
CA VAL A 120 17.81 24.20 9.12
C VAL A 120 16.65 23.28 8.74
N MET A 121 16.66 22.04 9.23
CA MET A 121 15.61 21.06 9.01
C MET A 121 14.52 21.09 10.12
N ASN A 122 14.72 21.92 11.17
CA ASN A 122 13.74 22.03 12.25
C ASN A 122 12.40 22.54 11.72
N ASN A 123 11.30 21.92 12.16
CA ASN A 123 9.93 22.16 11.73
C ASN A 123 9.68 21.93 10.21
N LYS A 124 10.61 21.30 9.50
CA LYS A 124 10.39 20.95 8.10
C LYS A 124 9.66 19.62 7.95
N ARG A 125 8.86 19.54 6.89
CA ARG A 125 8.11 18.35 6.52
C ARG A 125 8.99 17.39 5.74
N LEU A 126 9.19 16.20 6.30
CA LEU A 126 9.80 15.06 5.63
C LEU A 126 8.68 14.21 5.04
N GLU A 127 8.80 13.78 3.79
CA GLU A 127 7.79 13.04 3.07
C GLU A 127 8.40 11.90 2.28
N CYS A 128 7.82 10.70 2.38
CA CYS A 128 8.06 9.59 1.47
C CYS A 128 6.94 9.52 0.45
N ARG A 129 7.28 9.42 -0.83
CA ARG A 129 6.35 9.22 -1.95
C ARG A 129 6.61 7.88 -2.62
N ALA A 130 5.55 7.12 -2.84
CA ALA A 130 5.60 5.89 -3.61
C ALA A 130 4.64 5.95 -4.78
N SER A 131 5.09 5.47 -5.94
CA SER A 131 4.32 5.47 -7.19
C SER A 131 4.18 4.07 -7.75
N ASN A 132 3.07 3.79 -8.40
CA ASN A 132 2.85 2.65 -9.28
C ASN A 132 2.09 3.09 -10.54
N GLU A 133 1.72 2.16 -11.42
CA GLU A 133 0.99 2.47 -12.66
C GLU A 133 -0.39 3.15 -12.43
N VAL A 134 -0.97 3.02 -11.23
CA VAL A 134 -2.28 3.61 -10.90
C VAL A 134 -2.15 5.04 -10.38
N GLY A 135 -1.01 5.38 -9.77
CA GLY A 135 -0.74 6.73 -9.28
C GLY A 135 0.21 6.76 -8.09
N THR A 136 0.30 7.94 -7.48
CA THR A 136 1.23 8.25 -6.40
C THR A 136 0.49 8.45 -5.08
N SER A 137 1.09 8.01 -3.98
CA SER A 137 0.68 8.28 -2.60
C SER A 137 1.88 8.69 -1.77
N ALA A 138 1.64 9.37 -0.66
CA ALA A 138 2.69 9.84 0.22
C ALA A 138 2.29 9.72 1.70
N ALA A 139 3.32 9.55 2.55
CA ALA A 139 3.24 9.73 4.00
C ALA A 139 4.27 10.76 4.43
N ASN A 140 3.99 11.53 5.47
CA ASN A 140 4.86 12.60 5.91
C ASN A 140 4.91 12.72 7.44
N THR A 141 5.97 13.36 7.92
CA THR A 141 6.15 13.77 9.31
C THR A 141 6.87 15.11 9.37
N THR A 142 6.82 15.77 10.52
CA THR A 142 7.58 17.01 10.78
C THR A 142 8.77 16.69 11.67
N LEU A 143 9.95 17.12 11.28
CA LEU A 143 11.17 16.96 12.07
C LEU A 143 11.20 18.00 13.20
N HIS A 144 11.36 17.53 14.45
CA HIS A 144 11.53 18.39 15.62
C HIS A 144 12.95 18.25 16.14
N ILE A 145 13.75 19.31 15.98
CA ILE A 145 15.20 19.29 16.26
C ILE A 145 15.53 20.30 17.36
N LYS A 146 16.18 19.82 18.42
CA LYS A 146 16.81 20.66 19.43
C LYS A 146 18.16 21.11 18.95
N CYS A 147 18.36 22.42 18.91
CA CYS A 147 19.65 22.99 18.53
C CYS A 147 20.65 22.98 19.71
N LYS A 148 21.86 22.58 19.44
CA LYS A 148 22.97 22.73 20.41
C LYS A 148 23.45 24.17 20.36
N TRP A 149 23.18 24.96 21.43
CA TRP A 149 23.76 26.28 21.59
C TRP A 149 25.01 26.23 22.48
N ALA A 150 26.05 26.87 22.04
CA ALA A 150 27.16 27.20 22.94
C ALA A 150 26.68 28.22 23.98
N LYS A 151 26.42 27.75 25.20
CA LYS A 151 26.33 28.52 26.47
C LYS A 151 25.36 29.70 26.60
N ILE A 152 24.21 29.81 25.93
CA ILE A 152 23.18 30.78 26.32
C ILE A 152 21.79 30.11 26.21
N VAL A 153 20.97 30.30 27.25
CA VAL A 153 19.69 29.68 27.53
C VAL A 153 18.61 30.19 26.58
N PHE A 154 18.25 29.40 25.54
CA PHE A 154 16.92 29.39 24.96
C PHE A 154 16.60 28.03 24.34
N LEU A 155 15.39 27.52 24.63
CA LEU A 155 14.97 26.13 24.44
C LEU A 155 14.47 25.76 23.03
N PHE A 156 14.47 26.68 22.07
CA PHE A 156 13.99 26.43 20.72
C PHE A 156 14.82 27.09 19.64
N CYS A 157 15.02 26.43 18.50
CA CYS A 157 15.61 27.05 17.33
C CYS A 157 14.70 28.19 16.82
N PRO A 158 15.20 29.44 16.69
CA PRO A 158 14.40 30.43 15.97
C PRO A 158 14.20 30.04 14.52
N VAL A 159 13.00 30.23 14.04
CA VAL A 159 12.69 30.13 12.61
C VAL A 159 13.28 31.37 11.96
N VAL A 160 14.20 31.22 11.00
CA VAL A 160 14.68 32.28 10.13
C VAL A 160 13.83 32.33 8.89
#